data_c18d17e6660f2dcf67a31710d81efac7
#
_entry.id   c18d17e6660f2dcf67a31710d81efac7
#
_cell.length_a   1.000
_cell.length_b   1.000
_cell.length_c   1.000
_cell.angle_alpha   90.00
_cell.angle_beta   90.00
_cell.angle_gamma   90.00
#
_symmetry.space_group_name_H-M   'P 1'
#
loop_
_entity.id
_entity.type
_entity.pdbx_description
1 polymer ?
#
loop_
_entity_poly.entity_id
_entity_poly.type
_entity_poly.pdbx_seq_one_letter_code
_entity_poly.pdbx_strand_id
1 'polypeptide(L)'
;MLNMKKKNAITLLALVLTIVILLLLAAIAIQMTLGENGLIAKSTQAQKEQAKAELLELIKMEYSTLNIKASAAKQEKPEPEEVLLQEEFKNKYDVVGENIADKKGNIIATKAEVLSGLKILYPKNIENEEGEASGIEISEEDRRKLILKIIVKDRRIPVGLMNFYAKYNPGDIDGAVKVDYGNGETAEITGFYSGGHTYYDPGEYIMKVENMDDFLIAATDYKENLEIEVIHWGEFIEKNEENDIRIHNVTKIYEPEPDRIPIKYINSKFTEIPEWLFSKKVTSKKMSSILHNKNLESIPKDLFKNNVNIEIFKETFVGCTGLSEIPEGLFKNNVNVEIFEDTFEGCTGLTSIPENIFKYNIKVKRFSYIISACTGIEEIPENMFRYNTEVKVFDGIFFNMRGVTKIPENIFRYNTEVERFRRLFAYMEKIKKIPENLFKYNINVKNFDQTFENMNSLEEIPEGIFKNNVNAEHFYSVFSGCNSLKEIPEGLFKNNIKALSFNRTFQSCNNLKAVPNNLFVNNTKTKEFGLTFADCQRLETIGINIFPVENVITDLSDMFSYCEELKNIPNEIIEYAKKVKEKGGDVNSMFKGCTKASNYSSLPGYLIRWS
;
A
#
# COMPACT_ATOMS: atom_id res chain seq x y z
N MET A 1 43.38 49.14 -38.04
CA MET A 1 43.92 47.76 -38.07
C MET A 1 43.73 46.95 -36.73
N LEU A 2 43.70 47.59 -35.56
CA LEU A 2 43.53 46.83 -34.29
C LEU A 2 42.12 46.21 -34.07
N ASN A 3 41.04 46.83 -34.60
CA ASN A 3 39.69 46.35 -34.42
C ASN A 3 39.32 45.13 -35.29
N MET A 4 39.99 44.96 -36.46
CA MET A 4 39.78 43.77 -37.31
C MET A 4 40.47 42.52 -36.74
N LYS A 5 41.65 42.67 -36.10
CA LYS A 5 42.34 41.53 -35.47
C LYS A 5 41.60 41.00 -34.24
N LYS A 6 40.91 41.86 -33.46
CA LYS A 6 40.08 41.42 -32.34
C LYS A 6 38.80 40.64 -32.76
N LYS A 7 38.14 41.08 -33.88
CA LYS A 7 36.97 40.36 -34.41
C LYS A 7 37.33 38.94 -34.89
N ASN A 8 38.45 38.82 -35.63
CA ASN A 8 38.89 37.52 -36.11
C ASN A 8 39.36 36.57 -34.99
N ALA A 9 39.98 37.10 -33.92
CA ALA A 9 40.36 36.30 -32.76
C ALA A 9 39.17 35.80 -31.95
N ILE A 10 38.12 36.63 -31.81
CA ILE A 10 36.86 36.22 -31.15
C ILE A 10 36.11 35.16 -31.97
N THR A 11 36.12 35.31 -33.32
CA THR A 11 35.48 34.32 -34.21
C THR A 11 36.23 32.99 -34.22
N LEU A 12 37.57 33.02 -34.16
CA LEU A 12 38.40 31.81 -34.09
C LEU A 12 38.20 31.09 -32.73
N LEU A 13 38.14 31.84 -31.63
CA LEU A 13 37.89 31.29 -30.29
C LEU A 13 36.48 30.67 -30.18
N ALA A 14 35.46 31.33 -30.75
CA ALA A 14 34.10 30.80 -30.82
C ALA A 14 34.02 29.53 -31.64
N LEU A 15 34.74 29.47 -32.78
CA LEU A 15 34.81 28.28 -33.63
C LEU A 15 35.49 27.11 -32.89
N VAL A 16 36.61 27.35 -32.23
CA VAL A 16 37.34 26.34 -31.45
C VAL A 16 36.45 25.83 -30.29
N LEU A 17 35.78 26.73 -29.58
CA LEU A 17 34.87 26.35 -28.48
C LEU A 17 33.70 25.49 -29.02
N THR A 18 33.12 25.85 -30.16
CA THR A 18 32.04 25.07 -30.77
C THR A 18 32.52 23.67 -31.19
N ILE A 19 33.72 23.55 -31.76
CA ILE A 19 34.31 22.25 -32.12
C ILE A 19 34.56 21.40 -30.86
N VAL A 20 35.10 21.99 -29.81
CA VAL A 20 35.33 21.28 -28.53
C VAL A 20 34.02 20.80 -27.92
N ILE A 21 32.98 21.63 -27.94
CA ILE A 21 31.65 21.25 -27.43
C ILE A 21 31.06 20.10 -28.29
N LEU A 22 31.17 20.17 -29.62
CA LEU A 22 30.70 19.11 -30.51
C LEU A 22 31.44 17.79 -30.28
N LEU A 23 32.77 17.85 -30.08
CA LEU A 23 33.57 16.66 -29.77
C LEU A 23 33.21 16.05 -28.40
N LEU A 24 32.95 16.89 -27.38
CA LEU A 24 32.47 16.43 -26.06
C LEU A 24 31.10 15.80 -26.18
N LEU A 25 30.16 16.41 -26.90
CA LEU A 25 28.83 15.85 -27.12
C LEU A 25 28.89 14.54 -27.91
N ALA A 26 29.76 14.44 -28.91
CA ALA A 26 29.99 13.21 -29.65
C ALA A 26 30.59 12.11 -28.76
N ALA A 27 31.56 12.44 -27.91
CA ALA A 27 32.14 11.50 -26.94
C ALA A 27 31.09 10.99 -25.91
N ILE A 28 30.25 11.89 -25.40
CA ILE A 28 29.14 11.53 -24.49
C ILE A 28 28.13 10.63 -25.23
N ALA A 29 27.73 10.98 -26.45
CA ALA A 29 26.82 10.18 -27.25
C ALA A 29 27.38 8.79 -27.57
N ILE A 30 28.68 8.68 -27.86
CA ILE A 30 29.37 7.40 -28.06
C ILE A 30 29.40 6.59 -26.77
N GLN A 31 29.69 7.22 -25.63
CA GLN A 31 29.70 6.56 -24.32
C GLN A 31 28.30 6.09 -23.90
N MET A 32 27.25 6.88 -24.17
CA MET A 32 25.85 6.51 -23.91
C MET A 32 25.35 5.38 -24.81
N THR A 33 25.91 5.22 -26.02
CA THR A 33 25.49 4.17 -26.96
C THR A 33 26.35 2.92 -26.90
N LEU A 34 27.68 3.05 -26.75
CA LEU A 34 28.65 1.96 -26.84
C LEU A 34 29.37 1.64 -25.51
N GLY A 35 29.19 2.45 -24.45
CA GLY A 35 29.79 2.20 -23.15
C GLY A 35 29.20 0.93 -22.47
N GLU A 36 29.88 0.41 -21.44
CA GLU A 36 29.46 -0.79 -20.71
C GLU A 36 28.01 -0.73 -20.19
N ASN A 37 27.49 0.48 -19.89
CA ASN A 37 26.10 0.75 -19.55
C ASN A 37 25.29 1.44 -20.67
N GLY A 38 25.80 1.43 -21.91
CA GLY A 38 25.19 2.09 -23.04
C GLY A 38 23.94 1.38 -23.56
N LEU A 39 23.17 2.09 -24.40
CA LEU A 39 21.91 1.57 -24.99
C LEU A 39 22.09 0.24 -25.71
N ILE A 40 23.24 0.04 -26.41
CA ILE A 40 23.54 -1.22 -27.10
C ILE A 40 23.80 -2.35 -26.10
N ALA A 41 24.58 -2.08 -25.05
CA ALA A 41 24.86 -3.08 -24.03
C ALA A 41 23.56 -3.49 -23.29
N LYS A 42 22.70 -2.53 -22.93
CA LYS A 42 21.38 -2.78 -22.34
C LYS A 42 20.44 -3.54 -23.28
N SER A 43 20.44 -3.20 -24.58
CA SER A 43 19.64 -3.91 -25.57
C SER A 43 20.11 -5.36 -25.75
N THR A 44 21.42 -5.61 -25.76
CA THR A 44 21.99 -6.95 -25.84
C THR A 44 21.71 -7.76 -24.58
N GLN A 45 21.79 -7.13 -23.41
CA GLN A 45 21.44 -7.77 -22.14
C GLN A 45 19.96 -8.12 -22.09
N ALA A 46 19.06 -7.20 -22.47
CA ALA A 46 17.63 -7.45 -22.54
C ALA A 46 17.26 -8.59 -23.51
N GLN A 47 17.94 -8.67 -24.67
CA GLN A 47 17.78 -9.78 -25.61
C GLN A 47 18.24 -11.11 -25.02
N LYS A 48 19.34 -11.14 -24.27
CA LYS A 48 19.80 -12.33 -23.55
C LYS A 48 18.80 -12.79 -22.50
N GLU A 49 18.31 -11.86 -21.71
CA GLU A 49 17.31 -12.17 -20.67
C GLU A 49 16.01 -12.68 -21.27
N GLN A 50 15.55 -12.07 -22.38
CA GLN A 50 14.38 -12.58 -23.10
C GLN A 50 14.61 -13.99 -23.65
N ALA A 51 15.75 -14.25 -24.28
CA ALA A 51 16.10 -15.58 -24.80
C ALA A 51 16.18 -16.63 -23.68
N LYS A 52 16.71 -16.24 -22.50
CA LYS A 52 16.75 -17.11 -21.32
C LYS A 52 15.33 -17.39 -20.80
N ALA A 53 14.45 -16.39 -20.75
CA ALA A 53 13.07 -16.58 -20.35
C ALA A 53 12.30 -17.52 -21.30
N GLU A 54 12.47 -17.34 -22.62
CA GLU A 54 11.87 -18.22 -23.64
C GLU A 54 12.38 -19.67 -23.51
N LEU A 55 13.66 -19.87 -23.24
CA LEU A 55 14.24 -21.19 -22.99
C LEU A 55 13.64 -21.84 -21.74
N LEU A 56 13.54 -21.08 -20.62
CA LEU A 56 12.97 -21.61 -19.38
C LEU A 56 11.50 -21.98 -19.52
N GLU A 57 10.71 -21.20 -20.24
CA GLU A 57 9.30 -21.53 -20.52
C GLU A 57 9.15 -22.80 -21.37
N LEU A 58 9.97 -22.95 -22.41
CA LEU A 58 9.96 -24.17 -23.24
C LEU A 58 10.30 -25.40 -22.37
N ILE A 59 11.33 -25.33 -21.57
CA ILE A 59 11.77 -26.43 -20.70
C ILE A 59 10.72 -26.82 -19.68
N LYS A 60 10.06 -25.83 -19.05
CA LYS A 60 8.95 -26.07 -18.13
C LYS A 60 7.79 -26.80 -18.82
N MET A 61 7.43 -26.36 -20.02
CA MET A 61 6.35 -26.94 -20.80
C MET A 61 6.66 -28.39 -21.21
N GLU A 62 7.87 -28.64 -21.73
CA GLU A 62 8.30 -29.97 -22.13
C GLU A 62 8.39 -30.93 -20.95
N TYR A 63 8.95 -30.48 -19.82
CA TYR A 63 9.02 -31.31 -18.61
C TYR A 63 7.64 -31.62 -18.03
N SER A 64 6.72 -30.65 -18.05
CA SER A 64 5.31 -30.86 -17.69
C SER A 64 4.66 -31.92 -18.57
N THR A 65 4.92 -31.87 -19.88
CA THR A 65 4.40 -32.83 -20.86
C THR A 65 4.96 -34.25 -20.61
N LEU A 66 6.25 -34.35 -20.28
CA LEU A 66 6.88 -35.63 -19.89
C LEU A 66 6.24 -36.22 -18.63
N ASN A 67 6.04 -35.38 -17.58
CA ASN A 67 5.39 -35.81 -16.35
C ASN A 67 3.96 -36.32 -16.57
N ILE A 68 3.16 -35.65 -17.41
CA ILE A 68 1.80 -36.07 -17.76
C ILE A 68 1.84 -37.44 -18.46
N LYS A 69 2.76 -37.62 -19.42
CA LYS A 69 2.92 -38.90 -20.12
C LYS A 69 3.33 -40.04 -19.18
N ALA A 70 4.31 -39.77 -18.29
CA ALA A 70 4.75 -40.75 -17.31
C ALA A 70 3.63 -41.14 -16.34
N SER A 71 2.87 -40.18 -15.83
CA SER A 71 1.73 -40.39 -14.95
C SER A 71 0.63 -41.20 -15.64
N ALA A 72 0.28 -40.89 -16.90
CA ALA A 72 -0.68 -41.64 -17.67
C ALA A 72 -0.24 -43.09 -17.95
N ALA A 73 1.05 -43.32 -18.09
CA ALA A 73 1.64 -44.63 -18.32
C ALA A 73 1.94 -45.41 -17.02
N LYS A 74 1.69 -44.81 -15.84
CA LYS A 74 2.10 -45.33 -14.50
C LYS A 74 3.59 -45.67 -14.42
N GLN A 75 4.42 -44.83 -15.05
CA GLN A 75 5.89 -44.91 -15.01
C GLN A 75 6.45 -43.92 -13.98
N GLU A 76 7.70 -44.14 -13.57
CA GLU A 76 8.41 -43.20 -12.73
C GLU A 76 8.50 -41.81 -13.37
N LYS A 77 8.58 -40.76 -12.55
CA LYS A 77 8.77 -39.40 -13.05
C LYS A 77 10.07 -39.29 -13.85
N PRO A 78 10.05 -38.59 -14.99
CA PRO A 78 11.24 -38.40 -15.80
C PRO A 78 12.28 -37.54 -15.06
N GLU A 79 13.56 -37.82 -15.30
CA GLU A 79 14.63 -36.94 -14.80
C GLU A 79 14.58 -35.58 -15.51
N PRO A 80 14.91 -34.48 -14.82
CA PRO A 80 14.92 -33.15 -15.42
C PRO A 80 15.76 -33.05 -16.71
N GLU A 81 16.84 -33.82 -16.79
CA GLU A 81 17.75 -33.91 -17.93
C GLU A 81 17.07 -34.47 -19.19
N GLU A 82 16.01 -35.24 -19.04
CA GLU A 82 15.26 -35.84 -20.18
C GLU A 82 14.57 -34.79 -21.05
N VAL A 83 14.33 -33.61 -20.50
CA VAL A 83 13.79 -32.48 -21.26
C VAL A 83 14.72 -32.04 -22.39
N LEU A 84 16.01 -32.14 -22.17
CA LEU A 84 17.05 -31.77 -23.16
C LEU A 84 17.11 -32.76 -24.33
N LEU A 85 16.46 -33.90 -24.21
CA LEU A 85 16.36 -34.95 -25.25
C LEU A 85 15.11 -34.80 -26.13
N GLN A 86 14.17 -33.92 -25.76
CA GLN A 86 12.92 -33.73 -26.51
C GLN A 86 13.16 -33.04 -27.85
N GLU A 87 12.35 -33.39 -28.84
CA GLU A 87 12.48 -32.84 -30.20
C GLU A 87 12.26 -31.34 -30.24
N GLU A 88 11.26 -30.81 -29.52
CA GLU A 88 10.98 -29.38 -29.47
C GLU A 88 12.15 -28.57 -28.89
N PHE A 89 12.83 -29.11 -27.86
CA PHE A 89 14.05 -28.52 -27.34
C PHE A 89 15.17 -28.57 -28.40
N LYS A 90 15.45 -29.72 -28.97
CA LYS A 90 16.51 -29.92 -29.98
C LYS A 90 16.30 -29.10 -31.25
N ASN A 91 15.07 -28.76 -31.59
CA ASN A 91 14.78 -27.91 -32.73
C ASN A 91 15.20 -26.45 -32.52
N LYS A 92 15.21 -25.97 -31.28
CA LYS A 92 15.47 -24.56 -30.95
C LYS A 92 16.84 -24.32 -30.33
N TYR A 93 17.37 -25.30 -29.60
CA TYR A 93 18.59 -25.17 -28.80
C TYR A 93 19.54 -26.34 -29.00
N ASP A 94 20.82 -26.10 -28.71
CA ASP A 94 21.90 -27.10 -28.70
C ASP A 94 22.54 -27.13 -27.32
N VAL A 95 22.93 -28.33 -26.86
CA VAL A 95 23.70 -28.53 -25.64
C VAL A 95 25.18 -28.56 -26.01
N VAL A 96 25.96 -27.59 -25.52
CA VAL A 96 27.39 -27.43 -25.80
C VAL A 96 28.17 -27.50 -24.48
N GLY A 97 28.63 -28.71 -24.13
CA GLY A 97 29.26 -28.95 -22.81
C GLY A 97 28.26 -28.71 -21.68
N GLU A 98 28.59 -27.81 -20.75
CA GLU A 98 27.72 -27.40 -19.63
C GLU A 98 26.77 -26.24 -19.98
N ASN A 99 26.76 -25.77 -21.24
CA ASN A 99 25.97 -24.64 -21.67
C ASN A 99 24.84 -25.06 -22.64
N ILE A 100 23.81 -24.22 -22.71
CA ILE A 100 22.74 -24.29 -23.69
C ILE A 100 22.86 -23.07 -24.61
N ALA A 101 22.90 -23.32 -25.91
CA ALA A 101 23.04 -22.30 -26.94
C ALA A 101 21.85 -22.31 -27.91
N ASP A 102 21.56 -21.17 -28.54
CA ASP A 102 20.64 -21.08 -29.67
C ASP A 102 21.26 -21.73 -30.94
N LYS A 103 20.47 -21.89 -32.01
CA LYS A 103 20.92 -22.44 -33.28
C LYS A 103 21.94 -21.59 -34.02
N LYS A 104 22.25 -20.39 -33.53
CA LYS A 104 23.32 -19.51 -34.03
C LYS A 104 24.62 -19.65 -33.23
N GLY A 105 24.61 -20.48 -32.17
CA GLY A 105 25.76 -20.72 -31.30
C GLY A 105 25.92 -19.71 -30.17
N ASN A 106 24.93 -18.83 -29.93
CA ASN A 106 24.98 -17.90 -28.78
C ASN A 106 24.61 -18.65 -27.50
N ILE A 107 25.45 -18.58 -26.47
CA ILE A 107 25.18 -19.19 -25.16
C ILE A 107 24.07 -18.39 -24.47
N ILE A 108 22.98 -19.08 -24.11
CA ILE A 108 21.80 -18.52 -23.45
C ILE A 108 21.87 -18.71 -21.93
N ALA A 109 22.17 -19.93 -21.47
CA ALA A 109 22.25 -20.29 -20.05
C ALA A 109 23.14 -21.50 -19.83
N THR A 110 23.46 -21.83 -18.55
CA THR A 110 24.07 -23.10 -18.21
C THR A 110 22.99 -24.17 -17.97
N LYS A 111 23.36 -25.45 -18.13
CA LYS A 111 22.48 -26.59 -17.76
C LYS A 111 22.02 -26.50 -16.32
N ALA A 112 22.94 -26.17 -15.40
CA ALA A 112 22.66 -26.08 -13.98
C ALA A 112 21.61 -25.00 -13.68
N GLU A 113 21.72 -23.81 -14.27
CA GLU A 113 20.71 -22.74 -14.13
C GLU A 113 19.32 -23.16 -14.60
N VAL A 114 19.25 -23.89 -15.69
CA VAL A 114 18.01 -24.28 -16.32
C VAL A 114 17.34 -25.47 -15.63
N LEU A 115 18.13 -26.48 -15.26
CA LEU A 115 17.63 -27.70 -14.64
C LEU A 115 17.35 -27.53 -13.14
N SER A 116 18.06 -26.62 -12.45
CA SER A 116 17.73 -26.29 -11.05
C SER A 116 16.31 -25.76 -10.89
N GLY A 117 15.84 -24.96 -11.85
CA GLY A 117 14.45 -24.46 -11.88
C GLY A 117 13.41 -25.59 -12.00
N LEU A 118 13.73 -26.69 -12.69
CA LEU A 118 12.83 -27.84 -12.79
C LEU A 118 12.81 -28.68 -11.51
N LYS A 119 13.94 -28.85 -10.84
CA LYS A 119 14.02 -29.55 -9.54
C LYS A 119 13.19 -28.87 -8.46
N ILE A 120 13.13 -27.54 -8.49
CA ILE A 120 12.30 -26.72 -7.59
C ILE A 120 10.81 -26.84 -7.95
N LEU A 121 10.47 -26.81 -9.24
CA LEU A 121 9.08 -26.83 -9.73
C LEU A 121 8.42 -28.22 -9.67
N TYR A 122 9.21 -29.29 -9.76
CA TYR A 122 8.73 -30.68 -9.82
C TYR A 122 9.61 -31.57 -8.92
N PRO A 123 9.54 -31.40 -7.58
CA PRO A 123 10.30 -32.28 -6.68
C PRO A 123 9.90 -33.73 -6.93
N LYS A 124 10.89 -34.62 -6.98
CA LYS A 124 10.63 -36.08 -6.97
C LYS A 124 9.78 -36.38 -5.75
N ASN A 125 8.74 -37.23 -5.90
CA ASN A 125 8.18 -37.91 -4.74
C ASN A 125 9.29 -38.80 -4.19
N ILE A 126 9.87 -38.37 -3.09
CA ILE A 126 11.00 -39.05 -2.45
C ILE A 126 10.44 -40.18 -1.61
N GLU A 127 10.44 -41.40 -2.18
CA GLU A 127 10.83 -42.53 -1.38
C GLU A 127 12.35 -42.42 -1.23
N ASN A 128 12.79 -41.96 -0.03
CA ASN A 128 14.15 -42.02 0.49
C ASN A 128 15.29 -41.44 -0.36
N GLU A 129 15.58 -40.14 -0.17
CA GLU A 129 16.91 -39.63 0.12
C GLU A 129 16.85 -38.13 0.41
N GLU A 130 17.17 -37.74 1.62
CA GLU A 130 17.58 -36.46 2.20
C GLU A 130 17.34 -35.17 1.36
N GLY A 131 16.11 -34.75 1.24
CA GLY A 131 15.74 -33.43 0.86
C GLY A 131 14.54 -33.03 1.70
N GLU A 132 14.71 -32.10 2.61
CA GLU A 132 13.79 -31.45 3.57
C GLU A 132 12.29 -31.73 3.43
N ALA A 133 11.86 -32.97 3.44
CA ALA A 133 10.57 -33.35 4.00
C ALA A 133 10.67 -33.09 5.50
N SER A 134 9.57 -32.71 6.15
CA SER A 134 9.56 -32.44 7.60
C SER A 134 10.18 -33.56 8.46
N GLY A 135 10.54 -34.68 7.88
CA GLY A 135 10.98 -35.90 8.57
C GLY A 135 9.92 -36.51 9.49
N ILE A 136 8.71 -35.94 9.48
CA ILE A 136 7.58 -36.35 10.30
C ILE A 136 6.64 -37.18 9.44
N GLU A 137 6.55 -38.45 9.73
CA GLU A 137 5.61 -39.35 9.08
C GLU A 137 4.20 -39.07 9.59
N ILE A 138 3.29 -38.67 8.68
CA ILE A 138 1.92 -38.33 9.02
C ILE A 138 1.08 -39.60 8.91
N SER A 139 0.58 -40.09 10.05
CA SER A 139 -0.28 -41.26 10.09
C SER A 139 -1.65 -40.99 9.44
N GLU A 140 -2.37 -42.03 9.00
CA GLU A 140 -3.73 -41.91 8.48
C GLU A 140 -4.68 -41.20 9.46
N GLU A 141 -4.50 -41.42 10.78
CA GLU A 141 -5.26 -40.77 11.85
C GLU A 141 -4.96 -39.27 11.95
N ASP A 142 -3.72 -38.86 11.64
CA ASP A 142 -3.27 -37.48 11.75
C ASP A 142 -3.55 -36.64 10.49
N ARG A 143 -3.96 -37.24 9.38
CA ARG A 143 -4.25 -36.51 8.12
C ARG A 143 -5.37 -35.47 8.24
N ARG A 144 -6.21 -35.58 9.27
CA ARG A 144 -7.29 -34.61 9.56
C ARG A 144 -6.83 -33.49 10.48
N LYS A 145 -5.65 -33.58 11.09
CA LYS A 145 -5.17 -32.65 12.10
C LYS A 145 -4.25 -31.59 11.53
N LEU A 146 -4.30 -30.36 12.03
CA LEU A 146 -3.23 -29.39 11.84
C LEU A 146 -2.03 -29.86 12.65
N ILE A 147 -0.88 -30.00 12.00
CA ILE A 147 0.36 -30.41 12.65
C ILE A 147 1.36 -29.28 12.55
N LEU A 148 1.85 -28.85 13.71
CA LEU A 148 2.83 -27.80 13.85
C LEU A 148 4.05 -28.34 14.57
N LYS A 149 5.24 -27.98 14.09
CA LYS A 149 6.47 -28.16 14.83
C LYS A 149 6.78 -26.86 15.59
N ILE A 150 6.80 -26.96 16.89
CA ILE A 150 7.10 -25.85 17.80
C ILE A 150 8.53 -25.98 18.25
N ILE A 151 9.38 -25.02 17.90
CA ILE A 151 10.79 -24.99 18.24
C ILE A 151 11.00 -23.95 19.33
N VAL A 152 11.31 -24.42 20.53
CA VAL A 152 11.54 -23.61 21.74
C VAL A 152 13.04 -23.48 21.95
N LYS A 153 13.60 -22.28 21.89
CA LYS A 153 15.04 -22.01 22.00
C LYS A 153 15.50 -21.70 23.41
N ASP A 154 14.61 -21.30 24.30
CA ASP A 154 14.95 -20.92 25.66
C ASP A 154 13.97 -21.54 26.67
N ARG A 155 14.31 -21.50 27.97
CA ARG A 155 13.47 -22.05 29.04
C ARG A 155 12.29 -21.17 29.32
N ARG A 156 11.13 -21.78 29.59
CA ARG A 156 9.89 -21.17 30.04
C ARG A 156 9.30 -20.20 29.02
N ILE A 157 8.96 -20.71 27.86
CA ILE A 157 8.29 -19.95 26.80
C ILE A 157 6.77 -20.20 26.88
N PRO A 158 5.96 -19.21 27.29
CA PRO A 158 4.53 -19.30 27.16
C PRO A 158 4.12 -19.16 25.70
N VAL A 159 3.51 -20.19 25.14
CA VAL A 159 2.80 -20.12 23.87
C VAL A 159 1.36 -19.79 24.20
N GLY A 160 0.98 -18.54 23.96
CA GLY A 160 -0.40 -18.11 24.10
C GLY A 160 -1.24 -18.77 23.02
N LEU A 161 -2.10 -19.64 23.41
CA LEU A 161 -3.25 -20.06 22.60
C LEU A 161 -4.32 -19.01 22.84
N MET A 162 -4.22 -17.87 22.14
CA MET A 162 -5.18 -16.81 22.31
C MET A 162 -6.30 -16.96 21.29
N ASN A 163 -7.52 -16.95 21.83
CA ASN A 163 -8.78 -16.83 21.10
C ASN A 163 -9.06 -17.95 20.12
N PHE A 164 -9.38 -19.12 20.65
CA PHE A 164 -10.17 -20.06 19.88
C PHE A 164 -11.58 -19.50 19.75
N TYR A 165 -11.95 -19.05 18.59
CA TYR A 165 -13.34 -18.89 18.23
C TYR A 165 -13.87 -20.26 17.79
N ALA A 166 -14.10 -21.17 18.72
CA ALA A 166 -15.06 -22.22 18.46
C ALA A 166 -16.42 -21.54 18.42
N LYS A 167 -16.97 -21.32 17.25
CA LYS A 167 -18.37 -20.92 17.09
C LYS A 167 -19.22 -22.11 17.54
N TYR A 168 -19.43 -22.18 18.85
CA TYR A 168 -20.32 -23.14 19.47
C TYR A 168 -21.76 -22.82 19.06
N ASN A 169 -22.32 -23.60 18.16
CA ASN A 169 -23.76 -23.73 18.04
C ASN A 169 -24.24 -24.70 19.15
N PRO A 170 -25.12 -24.27 20.07
CA PRO A 170 -25.60 -25.13 21.16
C PRO A 170 -26.50 -26.27 20.64
N GLY A 171 -25.98 -27.15 19.87
CA GLY A 171 -26.68 -28.27 19.21
C GLY A 171 -25.76 -29.26 18.54
N ASP A 172 -24.52 -28.89 18.24
CA ASP A 172 -23.51 -29.78 17.67
C ASP A 172 -22.63 -30.34 18.79
N ILE A 173 -22.89 -31.58 19.17
CA ILE A 173 -22.25 -32.27 20.31
C ILE A 173 -20.81 -32.75 20.00
N ASP A 174 -20.34 -32.64 18.74
CA ASP A 174 -19.05 -33.19 18.30
C ASP A 174 -17.93 -32.14 18.16
N GLY A 175 -18.03 -30.95 18.71
CA GLY A 175 -17.24 -29.77 18.34
C GLY A 175 -16.15 -29.30 19.33
N ALA A 176 -15.62 -30.12 20.23
CA ALA A 176 -14.46 -29.74 21.04
C ALA A 176 -13.18 -29.73 20.18
N VAL A 177 -12.43 -28.61 20.21
CA VAL A 177 -11.07 -28.57 19.64
C VAL A 177 -10.15 -29.36 20.56
N LYS A 178 -9.49 -30.40 20.02
CA LYS A 178 -8.53 -31.20 20.76
C LYS A 178 -7.13 -30.78 20.41
N VAL A 179 -6.32 -30.50 21.41
CA VAL A 179 -4.92 -30.08 21.24
C VAL A 179 -4.02 -31.07 21.97
N ASP A 180 -3.08 -31.65 21.23
CA ASP A 180 -1.92 -32.34 21.79
C ASP A 180 -0.72 -31.41 21.64
N TYR A 181 -0.09 -31.01 22.74
CA TYR A 181 1.02 -30.05 22.72
C TYR A 181 2.37 -30.70 22.40
N GLY A 182 2.42 -32.01 22.23
CA GLY A 182 3.64 -32.73 21.87
C GLY A 182 4.63 -32.93 23.02
N ASN A 183 4.27 -32.52 24.25
CA ASN A 183 5.07 -32.73 25.48
C ASN A 183 4.39 -33.68 26.46
N GLY A 184 3.37 -34.41 26.02
CA GLY A 184 2.55 -35.31 26.85
C GLY A 184 1.34 -34.65 27.49
N GLU A 185 1.15 -33.37 27.31
CA GLU A 185 -0.04 -32.63 27.76
C GLU A 185 -1.05 -32.48 26.61
N THR A 186 -2.34 -32.61 26.93
CA THR A 186 -3.44 -32.45 25.99
C THR A 186 -4.51 -31.53 26.57
N ALA A 187 -5.30 -30.88 25.70
CA ALA A 187 -6.46 -30.09 26.10
C ALA A 187 -7.65 -30.36 25.20
N GLU A 188 -8.85 -30.32 25.78
CA GLU A 188 -10.12 -30.21 25.05
C GLU A 188 -10.71 -28.83 25.30
N ILE A 189 -10.91 -28.08 24.21
CA ILE A 189 -11.35 -26.69 24.27
C ILE A 189 -12.76 -26.61 23.75
N THR A 190 -13.70 -26.27 24.65
CA THR A 190 -15.13 -26.07 24.34
C THR A 190 -15.49 -24.61 24.56
N GLY A 191 -15.89 -23.89 23.52
CA GLY A 191 -16.31 -22.50 23.62
C GLY A 191 -15.16 -21.49 23.57
N PHE A 192 -15.40 -20.26 24.02
CA PHE A 192 -14.45 -19.17 24.05
C PHE A 192 -13.36 -19.41 25.10
N TYR A 193 -12.16 -19.76 24.70
CA TYR A 193 -11.03 -19.97 25.60
C TYR A 193 -9.88 -19.02 25.29
N SER A 194 -9.49 -18.21 26.27
CA SER A 194 -8.23 -17.50 26.30
C SER A 194 -7.31 -18.20 27.28
N GLY A 195 -6.54 -19.15 26.82
CA GLY A 195 -5.57 -19.88 27.63
C GLY A 195 -4.24 -19.99 26.90
N GLY A 196 -3.18 -20.31 27.63
CA GLY A 196 -1.85 -20.53 27.09
C GLY A 196 -1.28 -21.85 27.57
N HIS A 197 -0.40 -22.42 26.78
CA HIS A 197 0.46 -23.54 27.16
C HIS A 197 1.88 -23.02 27.34
N THR A 198 2.61 -23.49 28.35
CA THR A 198 3.99 -23.08 28.59
C THR A 198 4.93 -24.25 28.37
N TYR A 199 5.82 -24.10 27.40
CA TYR A 199 6.94 -25.02 27.25
C TYR A 199 8.06 -24.61 28.23
N TYR A 200 8.41 -25.49 29.16
CA TYR A 200 9.37 -25.19 30.21
C TYR A 200 10.82 -25.45 29.81
N ASP A 201 11.04 -26.34 28.85
CA ASP A 201 12.38 -26.72 28.40
C ASP A 201 12.56 -26.39 26.92
N PRO A 202 13.81 -26.05 26.50
CA PRO A 202 14.16 -25.96 25.08
C PRO A 202 13.98 -27.30 24.38
N GLY A 203 13.47 -27.27 23.16
CA GLY A 203 13.22 -28.48 22.39
C GLY A 203 12.34 -28.30 21.18
N GLU A 204 12.10 -29.38 20.49
CA GLU A 204 11.18 -29.47 19.37
C GLU A 204 9.96 -30.30 19.80
N TYR A 205 8.77 -29.72 19.60
CA TYR A 205 7.50 -30.32 20.01
C TYR A 205 6.57 -30.42 18.82
N ILE A 206 5.87 -31.53 18.65
CA ILE A 206 4.91 -31.74 17.57
C ILE A 206 3.50 -31.51 18.13
N MET A 207 2.99 -30.32 17.90
CA MET A 207 1.62 -29.96 18.28
C MET A 207 0.64 -30.46 17.22
N LYS A 208 -0.44 -31.13 17.66
CA LYS A 208 -1.51 -31.61 16.78
C LYS A 208 -2.83 -30.99 17.25
N VAL A 209 -3.60 -30.48 16.30
CA VAL A 209 -4.89 -29.84 16.58
C VAL A 209 -5.97 -30.44 15.70
N GLU A 210 -7.07 -30.89 16.32
CA GLU A 210 -8.19 -31.56 15.68
C GLU A 210 -9.49 -30.75 15.89
N ASN A 211 -10.42 -30.82 14.93
CA ASN A 211 -11.75 -30.20 14.96
C ASN A 211 -11.75 -28.68 15.06
N MET A 212 -10.98 -28.01 14.18
CA MET A 212 -10.89 -26.55 14.17
C MET A 212 -11.85 -25.89 13.17
N ASP A 213 -12.59 -24.88 13.63
CA ASP A 213 -13.31 -23.94 12.76
C ASP A 213 -12.61 -22.57 12.68
N ASP A 214 -12.13 -22.03 13.81
CA ASP A 214 -11.36 -20.78 13.90
C ASP A 214 -10.20 -20.94 14.87
N PHE A 215 -8.98 -20.52 14.50
CA PHE A 215 -7.80 -20.80 15.32
C PHE A 215 -6.78 -19.66 15.30
N LEU A 216 -6.31 -19.25 16.48
CA LEU A 216 -5.20 -18.32 16.64
C LEU A 216 -4.10 -18.94 17.51
N ILE A 217 -2.90 -19.06 16.96
CA ILE A 217 -1.68 -19.32 17.73
C ILE A 217 -0.87 -18.04 17.77
N ALA A 218 -0.64 -17.50 18.94
CA ALA A 218 0.17 -16.33 19.16
C ALA A 218 1.20 -16.59 20.27
N ALA A 219 2.47 -16.32 20.00
CA ALA A 219 3.46 -16.14 21.05
C ALA A 219 3.43 -14.68 21.49
N THR A 220 3.06 -14.41 22.74
CA THR A 220 2.77 -13.06 23.20
C THR A 220 3.99 -12.17 23.35
N ASP A 221 5.12 -12.59 23.92
CA ASP A 221 6.23 -11.69 24.24
C ASP A 221 7.65 -12.19 23.93
N TYR A 222 7.78 -13.40 23.38
CA TYR A 222 9.10 -14.05 23.20
C TYR A 222 9.39 -14.37 21.73
N LYS A 223 9.18 -13.40 20.84
CA LYS A 223 9.23 -13.55 19.37
C LYS A 223 10.54 -14.13 18.81
N GLU A 224 11.65 -13.99 19.54
CA GLU A 224 12.97 -14.45 19.08
C GLU A 224 13.27 -15.88 19.50
N ASN A 225 12.63 -16.38 20.54
CA ASN A 225 12.91 -17.66 21.17
C ASN A 225 11.92 -18.77 20.81
N LEU A 226 10.94 -18.47 19.98
CA LEU A 226 9.95 -19.40 19.46
C LEU A 226 9.90 -19.35 17.95
N GLU A 227 9.96 -20.52 17.33
CA GLU A 227 9.71 -20.71 15.90
C GLU A 227 8.61 -21.74 15.70
N ILE A 228 7.78 -21.55 14.68
CA ILE A 228 6.69 -22.46 14.34
C ILE A 228 6.86 -22.87 12.87
N GLU A 229 6.91 -24.17 12.62
CA GLU A 229 6.83 -24.73 11.27
C GLU A 229 5.45 -25.37 11.09
N VAL A 230 4.76 -25.05 9.99
CA VAL A 230 3.48 -25.70 9.65
C VAL A 230 3.80 -26.94 8.83
N ILE A 231 3.67 -28.10 9.45
CA ILE A 231 4.02 -29.40 8.85
C ILE A 231 2.87 -29.94 7.97
N HIS A 232 1.64 -29.88 8.50
CA HIS A 232 0.47 -30.38 7.82
C HIS A 232 -0.77 -29.56 8.18
N TRP A 233 -1.61 -29.24 7.21
CA TRP A 233 -2.73 -28.34 7.38
C TRP A 233 -4.03 -29.03 7.87
N GLY A 234 -4.13 -30.35 7.75
CA GLY A 234 -5.31 -31.10 8.12
C GLY A 234 -6.51 -30.91 7.18
N GLU A 235 -7.63 -31.52 7.55
CA GLU A 235 -8.91 -31.32 6.89
C GLU A 235 -9.68 -30.22 7.61
N PHE A 236 -9.70 -29.03 7.01
CA PHE A 236 -10.60 -27.97 7.48
C PHE A 236 -11.92 -28.07 6.72
N ILE A 237 -13.01 -28.19 7.46
CA ILE A 237 -14.33 -28.15 6.88
C ILE A 237 -14.66 -26.68 6.61
N GLU A 238 -14.74 -26.29 5.32
CA GLU A 238 -15.30 -24.99 4.91
C GLU A 238 -16.78 -24.92 5.31
N LYS A 239 -17.06 -24.59 6.57
CA LYS A 239 -18.43 -24.36 7.02
C LYS A 239 -18.87 -22.90 6.87
N ASN A 240 -17.95 -21.93 6.81
CA ASN A 240 -18.27 -20.51 6.63
C ASN A 240 -17.11 -19.73 6.01
N GLU A 241 -17.42 -18.71 5.18
CA GLU A 241 -16.45 -17.76 4.58
C GLU A 241 -15.71 -16.86 5.61
N GLU A 242 -16.07 -16.95 6.90
CA GLU A 242 -15.56 -16.10 8.00
C GLU A 242 -14.51 -16.79 8.88
N ASN A 243 -14.13 -18.04 8.62
CA ASN A 243 -13.18 -18.77 9.47
C ASN A 243 -11.76 -18.22 9.31
N ASP A 244 -11.15 -17.79 10.42
CA ASP A 244 -9.83 -17.17 10.49
C ASP A 244 -8.83 -18.07 11.19
N ILE A 245 -7.91 -18.70 10.45
CA ILE A 245 -6.73 -19.33 11.04
C ILE A 245 -5.60 -18.33 11.07
N ARG A 246 -5.13 -17.99 12.26
CA ARG A 246 -4.03 -17.06 12.49
C ARG A 246 -2.89 -17.76 13.21
N ILE A 247 -1.74 -17.84 12.56
CA ILE A 247 -0.54 -18.42 13.16
C ILE A 247 0.56 -17.38 13.16
N HIS A 248 1.08 -17.03 14.34
CA HIS A 248 2.16 -16.07 14.51
C HIS A 248 3.51 -16.79 14.59
N ASN A 249 4.61 -16.09 14.25
CA ASN A 249 5.98 -16.57 14.31
C ASN A 249 6.28 -17.81 13.43
N VAL A 250 5.56 -17.95 12.33
CA VAL A 250 5.82 -19.04 11.37
C VAL A 250 7.13 -18.78 10.65
N THR A 251 8.05 -19.72 10.74
CA THR A 251 9.37 -19.68 10.07
C THR A 251 9.42 -20.54 8.83
N LYS A 252 8.59 -21.59 8.76
CA LYS A 252 8.53 -22.50 7.62
C LYS A 252 7.13 -23.07 7.44
N ILE A 253 6.74 -23.25 6.18
CA ILE A 253 5.48 -23.89 5.80
C ILE A 253 5.82 -24.96 4.77
N TYR A 254 5.31 -26.16 4.98
CA TYR A 254 5.44 -27.25 4.02
C TYR A 254 4.22 -27.27 3.11
N GLU A 255 4.41 -27.68 1.86
CA GLU A 255 3.34 -27.70 0.85
C GLU A 255 2.21 -28.65 1.29
N PRO A 256 0.93 -28.18 1.30
CA PRO A 256 -0.19 -29.04 1.65
C PRO A 256 -0.50 -30.05 0.56
N GLU A 257 -1.13 -31.18 0.93
CA GLU A 257 -1.72 -32.12 -0.04
C GLU A 257 -2.73 -31.45 -1.00
N PRO A 258 -3.02 -32.05 -2.16
CA PRO A 258 -3.42 -31.36 -3.39
C PRO A 258 -4.62 -30.40 -3.39
N ASP A 259 -5.49 -30.36 -2.43
CA ASP A 259 -6.80 -29.69 -2.62
C ASP A 259 -7.21 -28.57 -1.64
N ARG A 260 -6.43 -28.22 -0.61
CA ARG A 260 -6.91 -27.28 0.43
C ARG A 260 -5.83 -26.37 1.01
N ILE A 261 -6.06 -25.05 1.00
CA ILE A 261 -5.34 -24.09 1.83
C ILE A 261 -6.36 -23.18 2.51
N PRO A 262 -6.61 -23.34 3.79
CA PRO A 262 -7.44 -22.42 4.56
C PRO A 262 -6.57 -21.36 5.23
N ILE A 263 -5.79 -20.55 4.48
CA ILE A 263 -4.94 -19.53 5.09
C ILE A 263 -5.65 -18.19 4.95
N LYS A 264 -6.01 -17.56 6.06
CA LYS A 264 -6.45 -16.17 6.09
C LYS A 264 -5.43 -15.23 6.73
N TYR A 265 -4.51 -15.70 7.57
CA TYR A 265 -3.51 -14.86 8.21
C TYR A 265 -2.25 -15.63 8.61
N ILE A 266 -1.09 -15.20 8.11
CA ILE A 266 0.21 -15.70 8.56
C ILE A 266 1.09 -14.51 8.91
N ASN A 267 1.38 -14.33 10.20
CA ASN A 267 2.46 -13.47 10.62
C ASN A 267 3.74 -14.30 10.63
N SER A 268 4.53 -14.17 9.57
CA SER A 268 5.69 -15.03 9.32
C SER A 268 7.01 -14.28 9.47
N LYS A 269 8.08 -15.04 9.63
CA LYS A 269 9.47 -14.57 9.57
C LYS A 269 10.12 -14.91 8.22
N PHE A 270 9.33 -15.24 7.19
CA PHE A 270 9.85 -15.56 5.86
C PHE A 270 10.51 -14.34 5.23
N THR A 271 11.59 -14.54 4.51
CA THR A 271 12.14 -13.56 3.58
C THR A 271 11.48 -13.64 2.20
N GLU A 272 10.95 -14.82 1.85
CA GLU A 272 10.29 -15.10 0.58
C GLU A 272 8.98 -15.86 0.78
N ILE A 273 7.98 -15.59 -0.05
CA ILE A 273 6.71 -16.32 -0.06
C ILE A 273 6.89 -17.56 -0.94
N PRO A 274 6.55 -18.78 -0.47
CA PRO A 274 6.56 -19.96 -1.33
C PRO A 274 5.63 -19.76 -2.53
N GLU A 275 6.11 -20.03 -3.77
CA GLU A 275 5.34 -19.84 -5.00
C GLU A 275 4.02 -20.61 -5.02
N TRP A 276 3.98 -21.76 -4.31
CA TRP A 276 2.79 -22.59 -4.22
C TRP A 276 1.72 -22.08 -3.26
N LEU A 277 2.04 -21.13 -2.34
CA LEU A 277 1.16 -20.74 -1.22
C LEU A 277 -0.27 -20.36 -1.64
N PHE A 278 -0.43 -19.76 -2.81
CA PHE A 278 -1.73 -19.43 -3.40
C PHE A 278 -1.92 -20.07 -4.79
N SER A 279 -1.13 -21.10 -5.13
CA SER A 279 -1.18 -21.76 -6.43
C SER A 279 -2.51 -22.48 -6.67
N LYS A 280 -3.20 -22.87 -5.59
CA LYS A 280 -4.51 -23.54 -5.66
C LYS A 280 -5.63 -22.50 -5.71
N LYS A 281 -6.75 -22.90 -6.33
CA LYS A 281 -7.91 -22.04 -6.49
C LYS A 281 -8.55 -21.79 -5.14
N VAL A 282 -8.42 -20.58 -4.63
CA VAL A 282 -9.14 -20.13 -3.42
C VAL A 282 -10.59 -19.86 -3.83
N THR A 283 -11.55 -20.43 -3.11
CA THR A 283 -12.99 -20.21 -3.35
C THR A 283 -13.46 -18.87 -2.79
N SER A 284 -12.75 -18.33 -1.79
CA SER A 284 -13.05 -17.03 -1.17
C SER A 284 -12.97 -15.89 -2.17
N LYS A 285 -13.92 -14.96 -2.08
CA LYS A 285 -13.94 -13.70 -2.81
C LYS A 285 -13.10 -12.62 -2.14
N LYS A 286 -12.66 -12.85 -0.91
CA LYS A 286 -11.91 -11.89 -0.09
C LYS A 286 -10.57 -12.46 0.32
N MET A 287 -9.51 -11.69 0.09
CA MET A 287 -8.17 -11.93 0.56
C MET A 287 -7.86 -10.88 1.63
N SER A 288 -7.77 -11.29 2.89
CA SER A 288 -7.60 -10.35 4.02
C SER A 288 -6.47 -10.75 4.94
N SER A 289 -5.66 -9.76 5.35
CA SER A 289 -4.69 -9.83 6.46
C SER A 289 -3.72 -11.02 6.40
N ILE A 290 -3.23 -11.37 5.20
CA ILE A 290 -2.59 -12.66 4.98
C ILE A 290 -1.11 -12.65 5.38
N LEU A 291 -0.39 -11.55 5.11
CA LEU A 291 1.06 -11.51 5.24
C LEU A 291 1.51 -10.23 5.95
N HIS A 292 1.51 -10.24 7.27
CA HIS A 292 2.14 -9.21 8.09
C HIS A 292 3.57 -9.65 8.42
N ASN A 293 4.51 -9.42 7.52
CA ASN A 293 5.86 -9.94 7.66
C ASN A 293 6.95 -8.89 7.42
N LYS A 294 7.55 -8.42 8.50
CA LYS A 294 8.61 -7.40 8.44
C LYS A 294 9.86 -7.84 7.69
N ASN A 295 10.08 -9.16 7.60
CA ASN A 295 11.27 -9.74 6.97
C ASN A 295 11.03 -10.12 5.51
N LEU A 296 9.81 -9.96 4.99
CA LEU A 296 9.49 -10.26 3.61
C LEU A 296 10.26 -9.32 2.67
N GLU A 297 11.13 -9.88 1.83
CA GLU A 297 11.97 -9.13 0.90
C GLU A 297 11.40 -9.10 -0.51
N SER A 298 10.65 -10.14 -0.90
CA SER A 298 10.09 -10.26 -2.24
C SER A 298 8.71 -10.91 -2.29
N ILE A 299 7.96 -10.63 -3.36
CA ILE A 299 6.66 -11.23 -3.67
C ILE A 299 6.78 -11.95 -5.01
N PRO A 300 6.40 -13.25 -5.11
CA PRO A 300 6.36 -13.94 -6.40
C PRO A 300 5.41 -13.26 -7.39
N LYS A 301 5.86 -13.03 -8.62
CA LYS A 301 5.11 -12.30 -9.66
C LYS A 301 3.72 -12.88 -9.94
N ASP A 302 3.58 -14.19 -9.90
CA ASP A 302 2.34 -14.92 -10.22
C ASP A 302 1.62 -15.44 -8.97
N LEU A 303 1.91 -14.84 -7.79
CA LEU A 303 1.38 -15.27 -6.50
C LEU A 303 -0.14 -15.50 -6.51
N PHE A 304 -0.90 -14.59 -7.11
CA PHE A 304 -2.38 -14.66 -7.15
C PHE A 304 -2.94 -15.17 -8.49
N LYS A 305 -2.12 -15.81 -9.32
CA LYS A 305 -2.49 -16.24 -10.69
C LYS A 305 -3.77 -17.08 -10.74
N ASN A 306 -3.98 -17.97 -9.78
CA ASN A 306 -5.10 -18.89 -9.74
C ASN A 306 -6.30 -18.37 -8.94
N ASN A 307 -6.16 -17.25 -8.26
CA ASN A 307 -7.18 -16.69 -7.36
C ASN A 307 -8.10 -15.70 -8.10
N VAL A 308 -8.61 -16.09 -9.26
CA VAL A 308 -9.34 -15.23 -10.20
C VAL A 308 -10.70 -14.73 -9.69
N ASN A 309 -11.24 -15.35 -8.62
CA ASN A 309 -12.54 -14.98 -8.06
C ASN A 309 -12.46 -13.88 -6.99
N ILE A 310 -11.25 -13.43 -6.64
CA ILE A 310 -11.07 -12.38 -5.62
C ILE A 310 -11.74 -11.08 -6.07
N GLU A 311 -12.60 -10.56 -5.21
CA GLU A 311 -13.27 -9.24 -5.35
C GLU A 311 -12.67 -8.19 -4.42
N ILE A 312 -12.03 -8.62 -3.32
CA ILE A 312 -11.48 -7.72 -2.29
C ILE A 312 -10.08 -8.18 -1.88
N PHE A 313 -9.10 -7.28 -2.02
CA PHE A 313 -7.82 -7.37 -1.33
C PHE A 313 -7.79 -6.38 -0.17
N LYS A 314 -7.63 -6.89 1.06
CA LYS A 314 -7.58 -6.08 2.26
C LYS A 314 -6.38 -6.48 3.12
N GLU A 315 -5.59 -5.50 3.57
CA GLU A 315 -4.47 -5.70 4.51
C GLU A 315 -3.51 -6.85 4.09
N THR A 316 -3.33 -7.11 2.79
CA THR A 316 -2.66 -8.33 2.32
C THR A 316 -1.18 -8.36 2.68
N PHE A 317 -0.48 -7.21 2.59
CA PHE A 317 0.95 -7.06 2.86
C PHE A 317 1.23 -5.92 3.86
N VAL A 318 0.30 -5.63 4.76
CA VAL A 318 0.46 -4.53 5.74
C VAL A 318 1.73 -4.71 6.56
N GLY A 319 2.56 -3.66 6.62
CA GLY A 319 3.75 -3.63 7.46
C GLY A 319 4.89 -4.54 7.01
N CYS A 320 4.90 -5.00 5.76
CA CYS A 320 6.03 -5.72 5.16
C CYS A 320 7.20 -4.76 4.91
N THR A 321 7.89 -4.37 5.98
CA THR A 321 8.92 -3.31 5.94
C THR A 321 10.21 -3.71 5.22
N GLY A 322 10.47 -5.02 5.02
CA GLY A 322 11.59 -5.54 4.23
C GLY A 322 11.36 -5.54 2.73
N LEU A 323 10.09 -5.39 2.30
CA LEU A 323 9.72 -5.46 0.90
C LEU A 323 10.27 -4.25 0.13
N SER A 324 11.12 -4.51 -0.88
CA SER A 324 11.80 -3.47 -1.66
C SER A 324 11.05 -3.09 -2.95
N GLU A 325 10.26 -4.02 -3.52
CA GLU A 325 9.52 -3.80 -4.76
C GLU A 325 8.19 -4.55 -4.80
N ILE A 326 7.27 -4.08 -5.62
CA ILE A 326 6.01 -4.77 -5.95
C ILE A 326 6.16 -5.32 -7.38
N PRO A 327 5.96 -6.62 -7.64
CA PRO A 327 6.07 -7.18 -8.97
C PRO A 327 5.06 -6.57 -9.94
N GLU A 328 5.51 -6.13 -11.12
CA GLU A 328 4.60 -5.66 -12.16
C GLU A 328 3.65 -6.79 -12.57
N GLY A 329 2.35 -6.49 -12.62
CA GLY A 329 1.32 -7.47 -12.98
C GLY A 329 0.95 -8.46 -11.87
N LEU A 330 1.33 -8.21 -10.60
CA LEU A 330 0.92 -9.03 -9.44
C LEU A 330 -0.58 -9.37 -9.45
N PHE A 331 -1.42 -8.40 -9.81
CA PHE A 331 -2.89 -8.55 -9.82
C PHE A 331 -3.48 -8.76 -11.24
N LYS A 332 -2.65 -9.11 -12.25
CA LYS A 332 -3.10 -9.18 -13.65
C LYS A 332 -4.25 -10.18 -13.92
N ASN A 333 -4.33 -11.25 -13.12
CA ASN A 333 -5.35 -12.30 -13.27
C ASN A 333 -6.58 -12.06 -12.39
N ASN A 334 -6.52 -11.10 -11.47
CA ASN A 334 -7.58 -10.81 -10.49
C ASN A 334 -8.54 -9.74 -11.03
N VAL A 335 -9.08 -9.97 -12.22
CA VAL A 335 -9.89 -8.98 -12.97
C VAL A 335 -11.25 -8.66 -12.35
N ASN A 336 -11.66 -9.41 -11.32
CA ASN A 336 -12.93 -9.22 -10.62
C ASN A 336 -12.81 -8.33 -9.38
N VAL A 337 -11.61 -7.83 -9.07
CA VAL A 337 -11.39 -7.00 -7.88
C VAL A 337 -12.16 -5.69 -7.99
N GLU A 338 -12.97 -5.42 -6.97
CA GLU A 338 -13.73 -4.18 -6.80
C GLU A 338 -13.13 -3.28 -5.71
N ILE A 339 -12.38 -3.85 -4.75
CA ILE A 339 -11.85 -3.11 -3.60
C ILE A 339 -10.40 -3.52 -3.34
N PHE A 340 -9.53 -2.52 -3.24
CA PHE A 340 -8.22 -2.63 -2.61
C PHE A 340 -8.21 -1.75 -1.36
N GLU A 341 -7.92 -2.34 -0.19
CA GLU A 341 -7.86 -1.64 1.09
C GLU A 341 -6.60 -2.07 1.85
N ASP A 342 -5.82 -1.10 2.35
CA ASP A 342 -4.61 -1.29 3.18
C ASP A 342 -3.59 -2.31 2.62
N THR A 343 -3.61 -2.58 1.30
CA THR A 343 -2.94 -3.76 0.71
C THR A 343 -1.43 -3.78 0.96
N PHE A 344 -0.76 -2.62 0.88
CA PHE A 344 0.68 -2.43 1.15
C PHE A 344 0.93 -1.34 2.20
N GLU A 345 -0.04 -1.07 3.06
CA GLU A 345 0.11 -0.05 4.10
C GLU A 345 1.36 -0.30 4.96
N GLY A 346 2.17 0.74 5.17
CA GLY A 346 3.34 0.67 6.04
C GLY A 346 4.51 -0.17 5.50
N CYS A 347 4.51 -0.53 4.21
CA CYS A 347 5.66 -1.16 3.56
C CYS A 347 6.78 -0.12 3.34
N THR A 348 7.49 0.24 4.41
CA THR A 348 8.48 1.34 4.39
C THR A 348 9.73 1.05 3.56
N GLY A 349 10.01 -0.21 3.24
CA GLY A 349 11.11 -0.62 2.38
C GLY A 349 10.86 -0.42 0.89
N LEU A 350 9.60 -0.23 0.47
CA LEU A 350 9.26 0.00 -0.93
C LEU A 350 9.89 1.31 -1.42
N THR A 351 10.57 1.23 -2.57
CA THR A 351 11.22 2.39 -3.21
C THR A 351 10.47 2.92 -4.42
N SER A 352 9.58 2.13 -5.01
CA SER A 352 8.80 2.51 -6.19
C SER A 352 7.46 1.78 -6.26
N ILE A 353 6.56 2.29 -7.11
CA ILE A 353 5.26 1.71 -7.44
C ILE A 353 5.26 1.39 -8.94
N PRO A 354 4.96 0.15 -9.36
CA PRO A 354 4.82 -0.15 -10.79
C PRO A 354 3.65 0.63 -11.41
N GLU A 355 3.91 1.34 -12.51
CA GLU A 355 2.88 2.19 -13.14
C GLU A 355 1.64 1.42 -13.59
N ASN A 356 1.80 0.16 -14.02
CA ASN A 356 0.71 -0.67 -14.54
C ASN A 356 0.14 -1.66 -13.52
N ILE A 357 0.42 -1.49 -12.21
CA ILE A 357 0.02 -2.43 -11.16
C ILE A 357 -1.48 -2.78 -11.19
N PHE A 358 -2.35 -1.80 -11.47
CA PHE A 358 -3.81 -1.96 -11.50
C PHE A 358 -4.41 -1.98 -12.91
N LYS A 359 -3.58 -2.11 -13.95
CA LYS A 359 -4.00 -2.04 -15.36
C LYS A 359 -5.17 -2.96 -15.73
N TYR A 360 -5.20 -4.15 -15.15
CA TYR A 360 -6.20 -5.19 -15.48
C TYR A 360 -7.40 -5.20 -14.52
N ASN A 361 -7.34 -4.44 -13.43
CA ASN A 361 -8.37 -4.40 -12.38
C ASN A 361 -9.38 -3.28 -12.67
N ILE A 362 -9.99 -3.31 -13.85
CA ILE A 362 -10.85 -2.22 -14.36
C ILE A 362 -12.18 -2.06 -13.61
N LYS A 363 -12.59 -3.06 -12.83
CA LYS A 363 -13.82 -3.05 -12.02
C LYS A 363 -13.68 -2.40 -10.66
N VAL A 364 -12.48 -1.89 -10.33
CA VAL A 364 -12.25 -1.31 -9.01
C VAL A 364 -13.09 -0.05 -8.81
N LYS A 365 -13.84 -0.04 -7.71
CA LYS A 365 -14.72 1.05 -7.25
C LYS A 365 -14.11 1.82 -6.08
N ARG A 366 -13.21 1.16 -5.31
CA ARG A 366 -12.58 1.75 -4.13
C ARG A 366 -11.11 1.37 -4.04
N PHE A 367 -10.32 2.40 -3.82
CA PHE A 367 -8.96 2.31 -3.35
C PHE A 367 -8.87 3.04 -2.00
N SER A 368 -8.46 2.34 -0.94
CA SER A 368 -8.30 2.94 0.39
C SER A 368 -6.95 2.54 0.98
N TYR A 369 -6.12 3.51 1.37
CA TYR A 369 -4.85 3.35 2.08
C TYR A 369 -3.87 2.31 1.49
N ILE A 370 -3.95 2.01 0.19
CA ILE A 370 -3.25 0.88 -0.45
C ILE A 370 -1.75 0.90 -0.22
N ILE A 371 -1.15 2.10 -0.29
CA ILE A 371 0.28 2.36 -0.16
C ILE A 371 0.55 3.44 0.88
N SER A 372 -0.40 3.64 1.79
CA SER A 372 -0.25 4.62 2.87
C SER A 372 0.96 4.27 3.73
N ALA A 373 1.63 5.29 4.26
CA ALA A 373 2.83 5.17 5.10
C ALA A 373 4.02 4.41 4.46
N CYS A 374 4.03 4.23 3.13
CA CYS A 374 5.20 3.71 2.40
C CYS A 374 6.25 4.82 2.24
N THR A 375 6.98 5.10 3.31
CA THR A 375 7.86 6.29 3.43
C THR A 375 9.12 6.23 2.56
N GLY A 376 9.49 5.05 2.03
CA GLY A 376 10.63 4.86 1.13
C GLY A 376 10.35 5.27 -0.33
N ILE A 377 9.08 5.43 -0.70
CA ILE A 377 8.70 5.81 -2.06
C ILE A 377 8.92 7.32 -2.25
N GLU A 378 9.64 7.70 -3.31
CA GLU A 378 9.95 9.11 -3.62
C GLU A 378 9.10 9.68 -4.76
N GLU A 379 8.56 8.83 -5.65
CA GLU A 379 7.79 9.25 -6.81
C GLU A 379 6.46 8.48 -6.93
N ILE A 380 5.41 9.17 -7.35
CA ILE A 380 4.10 8.61 -7.66
C ILE A 380 3.96 8.51 -9.20
N PRO A 381 3.71 7.32 -9.78
CA PRO A 381 3.52 7.18 -11.22
C PRO A 381 2.25 7.89 -11.70
N GLU A 382 2.37 8.73 -12.73
CA GLU A 382 1.25 9.58 -13.20
C GLU A 382 0.08 8.78 -13.77
N ASN A 383 0.32 7.64 -14.41
CA ASN A 383 -0.72 6.84 -15.08
C ASN A 383 -1.21 5.64 -14.24
N MET A 384 -0.85 5.58 -12.94
CA MET A 384 -1.14 4.44 -12.07
C MET A 384 -2.63 4.02 -12.08
N PHE A 385 -3.55 4.99 -12.19
CA PHE A 385 -5.00 4.74 -12.16
C PHE A 385 -5.69 4.93 -13.52
N ARG A 386 -4.92 5.01 -14.62
CA ARG A 386 -5.42 5.33 -15.95
C ARG A 386 -6.56 4.42 -16.43
N TYR A 387 -6.53 3.16 -16.04
CA TYR A 387 -7.50 2.15 -16.51
C TYR A 387 -8.66 1.92 -15.54
N ASN A 388 -8.60 2.50 -14.34
CA ASN A 388 -9.57 2.29 -13.26
C ASN A 388 -10.66 3.38 -13.28
N THR A 389 -11.38 3.48 -14.39
CA THR A 389 -12.33 4.59 -14.66
C THR A 389 -13.61 4.54 -13.82
N GLU A 390 -13.95 3.38 -13.22
CA GLU A 390 -15.15 3.21 -12.39
C GLU A 390 -14.94 3.58 -10.90
N VAL A 391 -13.74 4.04 -10.52
CA VAL A 391 -13.43 4.35 -9.13
C VAL A 391 -14.25 5.53 -8.64
N LYS A 392 -14.91 5.31 -7.49
CA LYS A 392 -15.70 6.32 -6.76
C LYS A 392 -15.00 6.86 -5.52
N VAL A 393 -14.07 6.09 -4.96
CA VAL A 393 -13.45 6.41 -3.67
C VAL A 393 -11.95 6.22 -3.75
N PHE A 394 -11.23 7.30 -3.43
CA PHE A 394 -9.80 7.32 -3.20
C PHE A 394 -9.53 7.86 -1.79
N ASP A 395 -9.56 7.00 -0.77
CA ASP A 395 -9.30 7.42 0.61
C ASP A 395 -7.85 7.11 0.99
N GLY A 396 -7.10 8.11 1.45
CA GLY A 396 -5.79 7.95 2.10
C GLY A 396 -4.72 7.20 1.31
N ILE A 397 -4.82 7.10 -0.02
CA ILE A 397 -3.90 6.28 -0.82
C ILE A 397 -2.45 6.69 -0.59
N PHE A 398 -2.20 8.01 -0.56
CA PHE A 398 -0.87 8.59 -0.38
C PHE A 398 -0.68 9.16 1.03
N PHE A 399 -1.51 8.73 1.98
CA PHE A 399 -1.43 9.19 3.38
C PHE A 399 -0.05 8.86 3.97
N ASN A 400 0.59 9.86 4.59
CA ASN A 400 1.87 9.73 5.29
C ASN A 400 3.03 9.22 4.41
N MET A 401 3.01 9.49 3.09
CA MET A 401 4.12 9.19 2.18
C MET A 401 5.18 10.29 2.24
N ARG A 402 6.00 10.28 3.29
CA ARG A 402 6.98 11.33 3.60
C ARG A 402 8.17 11.40 2.64
N GLY A 403 8.39 10.37 1.80
CA GLY A 403 9.45 10.35 0.78
C GLY A 403 9.15 11.24 -0.42
N VAL A 404 7.87 11.33 -0.79
CA VAL A 404 7.42 11.98 -2.03
C VAL A 404 7.59 13.49 -1.99
N THR A 405 8.14 14.05 -3.08
CA THR A 405 8.43 15.49 -3.21
C THR A 405 7.51 16.22 -4.21
N LYS A 406 6.76 15.48 -5.03
CA LYS A 406 5.89 16.04 -6.08
C LYS A 406 4.63 15.21 -6.27
N ILE A 407 3.48 15.86 -6.44
CA ILE A 407 2.22 15.25 -6.84
C ILE A 407 2.11 15.35 -8.37
N PRO A 408 1.87 14.23 -9.11
CA PRO A 408 1.64 14.27 -10.55
C PRO A 408 0.31 14.98 -10.89
N GLU A 409 0.32 15.89 -11.86
CA GLU A 409 -0.85 16.72 -12.17
C GLU A 409 -2.03 15.93 -12.75
N ASN A 410 -1.76 14.90 -13.57
CA ASN A 410 -2.79 14.17 -14.31
C ASN A 410 -3.16 12.82 -13.69
N ILE A 411 -2.73 12.54 -12.45
CA ILE A 411 -2.90 11.23 -11.81
C ILE A 411 -4.36 10.76 -11.76
N PHE A 412 -5.32 11.69 -11.61
CA PHE A 412 -6.76 11.37 -11.57
C PHE A 412 -7.52 11.78 -12.85
N ARG A 413 -6.81 12.08 -13.93
CA ARG A 413 -7.41 12.59 -15.18
C ARG A 413 -8.51 11.68 -15.75
N TYR A 414 -8.36 10.38 -15.60
CA TYR A 414 -9.27 9.39 -16.17
C TYR A 414 -10.34 8.89 -15.17
N ASN A 415 -10.25 9.29 -13.92
CA ASN A 415 -11.13 8.83 -12.84
C ASN A 415 -12.28 9.84 -12.60
N THR A 416 -13.11 10.04 -13.61
CA THR A 416 -14.16 11.09 -13.61
C THR A 416 -15.34 10.80 -12.68
N GLU A 417 -15.52 9.54 -12.28
CA GLU A 417 -16.61 9.08 -11.41
C GLU A 417 -16.33 9.25 -9.91
N VAL A 418 -15.16 9.80 -9.54
CA VAL A 418 -14.77 9.93 -8.14
C VAL A 418 -15.69 10.89 -7.40
N GLU A 419 -16.21 10.40 -6.27
CA GLU A 419 -17.06 11.15 -5.34
C GLU A 419 -16.31 11.57 -4.06
N ARG A 420 -15.16 10.91 -3.71
CA ARG A 420 -14.47 11.15 -2.45
C ARG A 420 -12.95 11.03 -2.56
N PHE A 421 -12.27 12.06 -2.00
CA PHE A 421 -10.82 12.16 -1.86
C PHE A 421 -10.41 12.41 -0.39
N ARG A 422 -10.93 11.63 0.55
CA ARG A 422 -10.63 11.83 1.97
C ARG A 422 -9.19 11.44 2.29
N ARG A 423 -8.45 12.29 3.04
CA ARG A 423 -7.06 12.07 3.49
C ARG A 423 -6.05 11.75 2.40
N LEU A 424 -6.36 12.06 1.15
CA LEU A 424 -5.64 11.57 -0.02
C LEU A 424 -4.13 11.80 0.03
N PHE A 425 -3.69 13.01 0.41
CA PHE A 425 -2.29 13.44 0.50
C PHE A 425 -1.90 13.90 1.92
N ALA A 426 -2.70 13.56 2.93
CA ALA A 426 -2.42 14.01 4.28
C ALA A 426 -1.06 13.49 4.79
N TYR A 427 -0.35 14.34 5.56
CA TYR A 427 0.97 14.04 6.12
C TYR A 427 2.10 13.84 5.09
N MET A 428 1.95 14.36 3.86
CA MET A 428 3.05 14.40 2.88
C MET A 428 3.95 15.62 3.14
N GLU A 429 4.90 15.45 4.06
CA GLU A 429 5.64 16.56 4.68
C GLU A 429 6.59 17.31 3.74
N LYS A 430 7.02 16.71 2.60
CA LYS A 430 7.99 17.35 1.67
C LYS A 430 7.34 18.12 0.53
N ILE A 431 6.02 18.01 0.35
CA ILE A 431 5.31 18.67 -0.75
C ILE A 431 5.22 20.16 -0.48
N LYS A 432 5.75 20.97 -1.41
CA LYS A 432 5.71 22.44 -1.34
C LYS A 432 4.56 23.06 -2.15
N LYS A 433 4.11 22.38 -3.20
CA LYS A 433 3.12 22.90 -4.14
C LYS A 433 2.15 21.81 -4.58
N ILE A 434 0.89 22.19 -4.73
CA ILE A 434 -0.17 21.36 -5.30
C ILE A 434 -0.32 21.74 -6.78
N PRO A 435 -0.41 20.77 -7.74
CA PRO A 435 -0.67 21.09 -9.13
C PRO A 435 -2.06 21.75 -9.31
N GLU A 436 -2.14 22.81 -10.12
CA GLU A 436 -3.38 23.60 -10.28
C GLU A 436 -4.55 22.78 -10.87
N ASN A 437 -4.27 21.87 -11.82
CA ASN A 437 -5.30 21.10 -12.50
C ASN A 437 -5.54 19.71 -11.92
N LEU A 438 -5.02 19.43 -10.71
CA LEU A 438 -5.04 18.10 -10.06
C LEU A 438 -6.44 17.47 -10.06
N PHE A 439 -7.48 18.24 -9.73
CA PHE A 439 -8.87 17.76 -9.65
C PHE A 439 -9.77 18.26 -10.80
N LYS A 440 -9.18 18.78 -11.86
CA LYS A 440 -9.89 19.39 -12.98
C LYS A 440 -10.99 18.52 -13.61
N TYR A 441 -10.75 17.22 -13.67
CA TYR A 441 -11.64 16.26 -14.34
C TYR A 441 -12.59 15.54 -13.37
N ASN A 442 -12.41 15.72 -12.07
CA ASN A 442 -13.14 15.00 -11.03
C ASN A 442 -14.34 15.81 -10.53
N ILE A 443 -15.25 16.17 -11.46
CA ILE A 443 -16.36 17.10 -11.21
C ILE A 443 -17.45 16.56 -10.28
N ASN A 444 -17.45 15.23 -10.03
CA ASN A 444 -18.43 14.54 -9.20
C ASN A 444 -18.04 14.50 -7.71
N VAL A 445 -16.84 15.00 -7.35
CA VAL A 445 -16.37 14.95 -5.98
C VAL A 445 -17.24 15.78 -5.05
N LYS A 446 -17.69 15.12 -3.96
CA LYS A 446 -18.49 15.70 -2.88
C LYS A 446 -17.68 15.95 -1.62
N ASN A 447 -16.62 15.15 -1.41
CA ASN A 447 -15.87 15.16 -0.14
C ASN A 447 -14.35 15.27 -0.38
N PHE A 448 -13.77 16.35 0.19
CA PHE A 448 -12.33 16.63 0.24
C PHE A 448 -11.79 16.65 1.68
N ASP A 449 -12.49 16.06 2.65
CA ASP A 449 -12.09 16.07 4.05
C ASP A 449 -10.65 15.61 4.21
N GLN A 450 -9.84 16.42 4.91
CA GLN A 450 -8.47 16.11 5.28
C GLN A 450 -7.54 15.84 4.07
N THR A 451 -7.92 16.22 2.85
CA THR A 451 -7.18 15.87 1.62
C THR A 451 -5.71 16.29 1.65
N PHE A 452 -5.41 17.45 2.21
CA PHE A 452 -4.06 18.03 2.33
C PHE A 452 -3.68 18.32 3.79
N GLU A 453 -4.30 17.60 4.74
CA GLU A 453 -4.04 17.78 6.17
C GLU A 453 -2.57 17.52 6.52
N ASN A 454 -1.96 18.37 7.37
CA ASN A 454 -0.59 18.23 7.86
C ASN A 454 0.50 18.15 6.77
N MET A 455 0.28 18.82 5.64
CA MET A 455 1.33 19.03 4.64
C MET A 455 2.24 20.19 5.08
N ASN A 456 3.11 19.90 6.04
CA ASN A 456 3.88 20.93 6.78
C ASN A 456 4.74 21.85 5.91
N SER A 457 5.20 21.40 4.74
CA SER A 457 6.02 22.18 3.80
C SER A 457 5.22 22.89 2.72
N LEU A 458 3.89 22.75 2.69
CA LEU A 458 3.06 23.39 1.67
C LEU A 458 3.10 24.91 1.83
N GLU A 459 3.62 25.61 0.81
CA GLU A 459 3.83 27.06 0.84
C GLU A 459 2.70 27.85 0.19
N GLU A 460 2.01 27.27 -0.80
CA GLU A 460 0.97 27.93 -1.58
C GLU A 460 -0.15 26.98 -2.02
N ILE A 461 -1.37 27.49 -2.13
CA ILE A 461 -2.54 26.79 -2.65
C ILE A 461 -2.86 27.40 -4.02
N PRO A 462 -2.99 26.61 -5.12
CA PRO A 462 -3.43 27.15 -6.40
C PRO A 462 -4.86 27.67 -6.33
N GLU A 463 -5.12 28.86 -6.87
CA GLU A 463 -6.47 29.47 -6.87
C GLU A 463 -7.51 28.57 -7.53
N GLY A 464 -7.12 27.85 -8.58
CA GLY A 464 -8.02 27.01 -9.38
C GLY A 464 -8.24 25.59 -8.87
N ILE A 465 -7.64 25.17 -7.74
CA ILE A 465 -7.63 23.76 -7.29
C ILE A 465 -9.03 23.14 -7.18
N PHE A 466 -10.03 23.87 -6.69
CA PHE A 466 -11.41 23.40 -6.53
C PHE A 466 -12.39 24.01 -7.56
N LYS A 467 -11.89 24.71 -8.56
CA LYS A 467 -12.69 25.48 -9.51
C LYS A 467 -13.77 24.65 -10.23
N ASN A 468 -13.45 23.41 -10.58
CA ASN A 468 -14.33 22.53 -11.33
C ASN A 468 -15.20 21.61 -10.44
N ASN A 469 -14.91 21.56 -9.13
CA ASN A 469 -15.55 20.65 -8.20
C ASN A 469 -16.79 21.29 -7.57
N VAL A 470 -17.72 21.72 -8.42
CA VAL A 470 -18.94 22.47 -8.04
C VAL A 470 -19.92 21.66 -7.17
N ASN A 471 -19.72 20.34 -7.09
CA ASN A 471 -20.52 19.43 -6.28
C ASN A 471 -19.94 19.19 -4.87
N ALA A 472 -18.79 19.80 -4.56
CA ALA A 472 -18.13 19.59 -3.26
C ALA A 472 -18.98 20.18 -2.12
N GLU A 473 -19.21 19.33 -1.11
CA GLU A 473 -20.02 19.60 0.07
C GLU A 473 -19.18 19.65 1.35
N HIS A 474 -18.05 18.90 1.40
CA HIS A 474 -17.25 18.70 2.60
C HIS A 474 -15.81 19.12 2.39
N PHE A 475 -15.33 20.05 3.25
CA PHE A 475 -13.95 20.56 3.29
C PHE A 475 -13.36 20.53 4.71
N TYR A 476 -13.82 19.58 5.54
CA TYR A 476 -13.33 19.44 6.92
C TYR A 476 -11.82 19.22 6.94
N SER A 477 -11.08 20.05 7.69
CA SER A 477 -9.62 19.96 7.88
C SER A 477 -8.80 19.90 6.59
N VAL A 478 -9.29 20.39 5.46
CA VAL A 478 -8.66 20.14 4.14
C VAL A 478 -7.20 20.63 4.07
N PHE A 479 -6.85 21.74 4.73
CA PHE A 479 -5.51 22.31 4.85
C PHE A 479 -5.05 22.46 6.30
N SER A 480 -5.71 21.79 7.26
CA SER A 480 -5.32 21.83 8.66
C SER A 480 -3.87 21.41 8.85
N GLY A 481 -3.09 22.12 9.67
CA GLY A 481 -1.70 21.80 9.95
C GLY A 481 -0.72 22.09 8.80
N CYS A 482 -1.12 22.84 7.77
CA CYS A 482 -0.20 23.29 6.71
C CYS A 482 0.67 24.45 7.23
N ASN A 483 1.66 24.12 8.06
CA ASN A 483 2.42 25.09 8.84
C ASN A 483 3.21 26.10 8.00
N SER A 484 3.61 25.76 6.77
CA SER A 484 4.36 26.66 5.88
C SER A 484 3.48 27.54 4.98
N LEU A 485 2.16 27.36 5.02
CA LEU A 485 1.21 28.09 4.19
C LEU A 485 1.23 29.59 4.54
N LYS A 486 1.50 30.44 3.54
CA LYS A 486 1.69 31.89 3.72
C LYS A 486 0.42 32.69 3.47
N GLU A 487 -0.38 32.24 2.50
CA GLU A 487 -1.56 32.95 2.03
C GLU A 487 -2.64 31.99 1.50
N ILE A 488 -3.89 32.46 1.50
CA ILE A 488 -5.04 31.78 0.93
C ILE A 488 -5.46 32.58 -0.31
N PRO A 489 -5.63 31.93 -1.49
CA PRO A 489 -6.15 32.63 -2.67
C PRO A 489 -7.56 33.20 -2.46
N GLU A 490 -7.81 34.42 -2.90
CA GLU A 490 -9.08 35.13 -2.66
C GLU A 490 -10.30 34.36 -3.21
N GLY A 491 -10.16 33.72 -4.36
CA GLY A 491 -11.24 32.98 -5.03
C GLY A 491 -11.31 31.47 -4.73
N LEU A 492 -10.57 30.96 -3.75
CA LEU A 492 -10.36 29.51 -3.52
C LEU A 492 -11.66 28.69 -3.52
N PHE A 493 -12.69 29.14 -2.81
CA PHE A 493 -13.97 28.42 -2.68
C PHE A 493 -15.12 29.06 -3.48
N LYS A 494 -14.82 29.97 -4.38
CA LYS A 494 -15.82 30.76 -5.12
C LYS A 494 -16.89 29.92 -5.85
N ASN A 495 -16.49 28.76 -6.37
CA ASN A 495 -17.37 27.89 -7.16
C ASN A 495 -18.03 26.77 -6.34
N ASN A 496 -17.63 26.59 -5.07
CA ASN A 496 -18.10 25.48 -4.24
C ASN A 496 -19.36 25.89 -3.45
N ILE A 497 -20.38 26.32 -4.17
CA ILE A 497 -21.63 26.86 -3.60
C ILE A 497 -22.49 25.85 -2.85
N LYS A 498 -22.14 24.55 -2.93
CA LYS A 498 -22.79 23.46 -2.20
C LYS A 498 -22.11 23.12 -0.88
N ALA A 499 -20.99 23.76 -0.56
CA ALA A 499 -20.24 23.50 0.66
C ALA A 499 -21.13 23.65 1.90
N LEU A 500 -21.09 22.63 2.77
CA LEU A 500 -21.86 22.53 4.01
C LEU A 500 -21.04 22.85 5.24
N SER A 501 -19.73 22.51 5.22
CA SER A 501 -18.81 22.67 6.35
C SER A 501 -17.41 23.05 5.89
N PHE A 502 -16.80 24.02 6.59
CA PHE A 502 -15.40 24.39 6.52
C PHE A 502 -14.71 24.23 7.89
N ASN A 503 -15.27 23.39 8.77
CA ASN A 503 -14.69 23.15 10.09
C ASN A 503 -13.23 22.76 9.97
N ARG A 504 -12.35 23.42 10.75
CA ARG A 504 -10.91 23.16 10.84
C ARG A 504 -10.13 23.32 9.52
N THR A 505 -10.71 23.92 8.49
CA THR A 505 -10.12 23.95 7.13
C THR A 505 -8.68 24.46 7.10
N PHE A 506 -8.34 25.47 7.89
CA PHE A 506 -7.00 26.07 8.02
C PHE A 506 -6.49 26.06 9.46
N GLN A 507 -7.02 25.18 10.31
CA GLN A 507 -6.58 25.07 11.70
C GLN A 507 -5.07 24.83 11.74
N SER A 508 -4.36 25.50 12.67
CA SER A 508 -2.91 25.36 12.87
C SER A 508 -2.03 25.68 11.65
N CYS A 509 -2.52 26.56 10.73
CA CYS A 509 -1.69 27.11 9.67
C CYS A 509 -0.79 28.23 10.22
N ASN A 510 0.30 27.86 10.90
CA ASN A 510 1.05 28.76 11.78
C ASN A 510 1.78 29.93 11.07
N ASN A 511 2.01 29.85 9.76
CA ASN A 511 2.63 30.94 8.97
C ASN A 511 1.61 31.78 8.19
N LEU A 512 0.32 31.46 8.27
CA LEU A 512 -0.72 32.22 7.62
C LEU A 512 -0.83 33.61 8.24
N LYS A 513 -0.78 34.68 7.40
CA LYS A 513 -0.78 36.07 7.87
C LYS A 513 -2.11 36.78 7.75
N ALA A 514 -2.93 36.37 6.79
CA ALA A 514 -4.18 37.06 6.52
C ALA A 514 -5.27 36.09 6.04
N VAL A 515 -6.51 36.34 6.44
CA VAL A 515 -7.70 35.79 5.78
C VAL A 515 -8.09 36.76 4.67
N PRO A 516 -8.21 36.28 3.40
CA PRO A 516 -8.56 37.16 2.28
C PRO A 516 -10.01 37.68 2.37
N ASN A 517 -10.28 38.78 1.69
CA ASN A 517 -11.63 39.28 1.56
C ASN A 517 -12.52 38.28 0.82
N ASN A 518 -13.81 38.29 1.11
CA ASN A 518 -14.84 37.54 0.38
C ASN A 518 -14.62 36.02 0.32
N LEU A 519 -13.80 35.43 1.19
CA LEU A 519 -13.36 34.02 1.08
C LEU A 519 -14.52 33.03 0.96
N PHE A 520 -15.58 33.19 1.77
CA PHE A 520 -16.74 32.29 1.81
C PHE A 520 -18.04 32.97 1.34
N VAL A 521 -17.98 34.15 0.75
CA VAL A 521 -19.17 34.95 0.40
C VAL A 521 -20.18 34.21 -0.49
N ASN A 522 -19.70 33.27 -1.33
CA ASN A 522 -20.54 32.50 -2.23
C ASN A 522 -21.06 31.17 -1.64
N ASN A 523 -20.58 30.79 -0.46
CA ASN A 523 -20.89 29.50 0.15
C ASN A 523 -22.16 29.57 1.03
N THR A 524 -23.29 29.95 0.41
CA THR A 524 -24.55 30.29 1.09
C THR A 524 -25.23 29.13 1.81
N LYS A 525 -24.79 27.87 1.59
CA LYS A 525 -25.30 26.66 2.25
C LYS A 525 -24.51 26.25 3.47
N THR A 526 -23.35 26.86 3.70
CA THR A 526 -22.44 26.46 4.78
C THR A 526 -23.04 26.80 6.14
N LYS A 527 -23.04 25.80 7.01
CA LYS A 527 -23.54 25.89 8.38
C LYS A 527 -22.43 25.96 9.42
N GLU A 528 -21.26 25.40 9.13
CA GLU A 528 -20.23 25.11 10.11
C GLU A 528 -18.87 25.68 9.69
N PHE A 529 -18.31 26.49 10.57
CA PHE A 529 -16.99 27.11 10.47
C PHE A 529 -16.18 26.97 11.78
N GLY A 530 -16.58 26.05 12.67
CA GLY A 530 -15.88 25.85 13.94
C GLY A 530 -14.40 25.56 13.72
N LEU A 531 -13.52 26.22 14.50
CA LEU A 531 -12.07 26.04 14.46
C LEU A 531 -11.40 26.32 13.10
N THR A 532 -12.09 26.98 12.14
CA THR A 532 -11.58 27.15 10.76
C THR A 532 -10.17 27.74 10.69
N PHE A 533 -9.86 28.72 11.51
CA PHE A 533 -8.55 29.39 11.62
C PHE A 533 -7.97 29.30 13.03
N ALA A 534 -8.45 28.36 13.85
CA ALA A 534 -7.93 28.20 15.21
C ALA A 534 -6.43 27.88 15.16
N ASP A 535 -5.69 28.42 16.13
CA ASP A 535 -4.24 28.22 16.27
C ASP A 535 -3.41 28.67 15.04
N CYS A 536 -3.92 29.64 14.26
CA CYS A 536 -3.13 30.32 13.24
C CYS A 536 -2.28 31.43 13.93
N GLN A 537 -1.20 31.03 14.59
CA GLN A 537 -0.44 31.87 15.53
C GLN A 537 0.06 33.18 14.94
N ARG A 538 0.40 33.23 13.65
CA ARG A 538 0.90 34.41 12.94
C ARG A 538 -0.18 35.17 12.18
N LEU A 539 -1.46 34.86 12.35
CA LEU A 539 -2.55 35.56 11.67
C LEU A 539 -2.65 37.00 12.22
N GLU A 540 -2.41 37.97 11.34
CA GLU A 540 -2.38 39.40 11.67
C GLU A 540 -3.70 40.11 11.32
N THR A 541 -4.39 39.70 10.25
CA THR A 541 -5.56 40.39 9.72
C THR A 541 -6.65 39.43 9.25
N ILE A 542 -7.89 39.85 9.44
CA ILE A 542 -9.09 39.19 8.90
C ILE A 542 -9.69 40.09 7.83
N GLY A 543 -9.93 39.54 6.64
CA GLY A 543 -10.59 40.26 5.53
C GLY A 543 -12.01 40.68 5.84
N ILE A 544 -12.55 41.53 4.98
CA ILE A 544 -13.97 41.97 5.03
C ILE A 544 -14.84 41.03 4.22
N ASN A 545 -16.15 41.03 4.51
CA ASN A 545 -17.18 40.25 3.81
C ASN A 545 -16.83 38.74 3.71
N ILE A 546 -16.18 38.16 4.71
CA ILE A 546 -15.75 36.78 4.63
C ILE A 546 -16.91 35.78 4.63
N PHE A 547 -18.07 36.13 5.15
CA PHE A 547 -19.27 35.29 5.23
C PHE A 547 -20.33 35.62 4.19
N PRO A 548 -21.23 34.67 3.85
CA PRO A 548 -22.40 34.95 3.03
C PRO A 548 -23.34 35.96 3.71
N VAL A 549 -24.02 36.79 2.91
CA VAL A 549 -24.98 37.79 3.41
C VAL A 549 -26.19 37.13 4.07
N GLU A 550 -26.76 36.12 3.43
CA GLU A 550 -27.85 35.30 3.99
C GLU A 550 -27.27 34.21 4.87
N ASN A 551 -27.70 34.19 6.13
CA ASN A 551 -27.04 33.45 7.17
C ASN A 551 -27.83 32.21 7.59
N VAL A 552 -27.28 31.04 7.28
CA VAL A 552 -27.69 29.73 7.78
C VAL A 552 -26.65 29.12 8.77
N ILE A 553 -25.63 29.92 9.13
CA ILE A 553 -24.51 29.45 9.96
C ILE A 553 -25.00 29.14 11.36
N THR A 554 -24.62 27.97 11.86
CA THR A 554 -24.97 27.46 13.18
C THR A 554 -23.75 27.28 14.09
N ASP A 555 -22.53 27.31 13.53
CA ASP A 555 -21.31 27.09 14.29
C ASP A 555 -20.16 27.99 13.80
N LEU A 556 -19.70 28.87 14.69
CA LEU A 556 -18.48 29.69 14.58
C LEU A 556 -17.57 29.48 15.80
N SER A 557 -17.80 28.42 16.59
CA SER A 557 -17.05 28.17 17.82
C SER A 557 -15.56 28.06 17.55
N ASP A 558 -14.75 28.69 18.41
CA ASP A 558 -13.29 28.69 18.34
C ASP A 558 -12.69 29.10 16.97
N MET A 559 -13.45 29.72 16.05
CA MET A 559 -13.05 29.94 14.66
C MET A 559 -11.70 30.61 14.49
N PHE A 560 -11.36 31.57 15.36
CA PHE A 560 -10.09 32.31 15.40
C PHE A 560 -9.37 32.13 16.75
N SER A 561 -9.71 31.11 17.51
CA SER A 561 -9.05 30.91 18.82
C SER A 561 -7.54 30.73 18.67
N TYR A 562 -6.79 31.34 19.59
CA TYR A 562 -5.32 31.32 19.61
C TYR A 562 -4.62 31.93 18.37
N CYS A 563 -5.27 32.86 17.66
CA CYS A 563 -4.60 33.73 16.68
C CYS A 563 -3.88 34.86 17.41
N GLU A 564 -2.71 34.54 17.98
CA GLU A 564 -2.00 35.42 18.96
C GLU A 564 -1.51 36.74 18.36
N GLU A 565 -1.19 36.78 17.06
CA GLU A 565 -0.66 37.98 16.37
C GLU A 565 -1.74 38.88 15.76
N LEU A 566 -3.03 38.57 15.98
CA LEU A 566 -4.13 39.33 15.40
C LEU A 566 -4.15 40.77 15.92
N LYS A 567 -4.05 41.75 15.00
CA LYS A 567 -3.90 43.17 15.35
C LYS A 567 -5.22 43.85 15.74
N ASN A 568 -6.30 43.44 15.07
CA ASN A 568 -7.63 43.97 15.31
C ASN A 568 -8.70 42.97 14.80
N ILE A 569 -9.83 42.92 15.48
CA ILE A 569 -10.99 42.12 15.08
C ILE A 569 -11.98 43.05 14.40
N PRO A 570 -12.31 42.83 13.10
CA PRO A 570 -13.24 43.69 12.39
C PRO A 570 -14.61 43.74 13.07
N ASN A 571 -15.17 44.94 13.26
CA ASN A 571 -16.50 45.12 13.85
C ASN A 571 -17.58 44.34 13.10
N GLU A 572 -17.45 44.27 11.79
CA GLU A 572 -18.35 43.48 10.92
C GLU A 572 -18.46 42.03 11.36
N ILE A 573 -17.30 41.39 11.70
CA ILE A 573 -17.25 40.01 12.13
C ILE A 573 -17.85 39.83 13.53
N ILE A 574 -17.63 40.81 14.43
CA ILE A 574 -18.24 40.82 15.76
C ILE A 574 -19.78 40.90 15.65
N GLU A 575 -20.29 41.82 14.84
CA GLU A 575 -21.73 41.95 14.63
C GLU A 575 -22.35 40.73 13.94
N TYR A 576 -21.61 40.12 13.03
CA TYR A 576 -22.01 38.86 12.41
C TYR A 576 -22.15 37.73 13.44
N ALA A 577 -21.15 37.54 14.31
CA ALA A 577 -21.18 36.55 15.39
C ALA A 577 -22.36 36.79 16.35
N LYS A 578 -22.67 38.07 16.70
CA LYS A 578 -23.86 38.38 17.52
C LYS A 578 -25.16 37.90 16.86
N LYS A 579 -25.33 38.14 15.55
CA LYS A 579 -26.51 37.69 14.82
C LYS A 579 -26.63 36.17 14.77
N VAL A 580 -25.51 35.46 14.66
CA VAL A 580 -25.48 33.96 14.74
C VAL A 580 -25.94 33.50 16.12
N LYS A 581 -25.42 34.10 17.20
CA LYS A 581 -25.83 33.77 18.55
C LYS A 581 -27.31 34.06 18.84
N GLU A 582 -27.82 35.21 18.37
CA GLU A 582 -29.24 35.55 18.51
C GLU A 582 -30.16 34.54 17.85
N LYS A 583 -29.70 33.86 16.79
CA LYS A 583 -30.41 32.78 16.10
C LYS A 583 -30.18 31.40 16.74
N GLY A 584 -29.48 31.32 17.87
CA GLY A 584 -29.20 30.08 18.61
C GLY A 584 -27.95 29.30 18.14
N GLY A 585 -27.12 29.91 17.28
CA GLY A 585 -25.87 29.31 16.83
C GLY A 585 -24.75 29.39 17.87
N ASP A 586 -23.76 28.52 17.76
CA ASP A 586 -22.58 28.49 18.63
C ASP A 586 -21.50 29.46 18.10
N VAL A 587 -21.06 30.36 18.98
CA VAL A 587 -19.99 31.34 18.71
C VAL A 587 -19.00 31.39 19.88
N ASN A 588 -19.06 30.40 20.77
CA ASN A 588 -18.25 30.39 21.99
C ASN A 588 -16.77 30.36 21.67
N SER A 589 -15.99 31.13 22.44
CA SER A 589 -14.53 31.17 22.33
C SER A 589 -13.98 31.59 20.95
N MET A 590 -14.81 32.18 20.09
CA MET A 590 -14.44 32.50 18.68
C MET A 590 -13.10 33.22 18.55
N PHE A 591 -12.76 34.11 19.52
CA PHE A 591 -11.51 34.88 19.55
C PHE A 591 -10.68 34.62 20.81
N LYS A 592 -10.87 33.49 21.48
CA LYS A 592 -10.09 33.13 22.66
C LYS A 592 -8.59 33.15 22.35
N GLY A 593 -7.80 33.83 23.18
CA GLY A 593 -6.34 33.90 23.03
C GLY A 593 -5.83 34.95 22.03
N CYS A 594 -6.72 35.70 21.33
CA CYS A 594 -6.32 36.78 20.42
C CYS A 594 -5.93 38.07 21.18
N THR A 595 -5.08 37.96 22.21
CA THR A 595 -4.84 38.99 23.22
C THR A 595 -4.13 40.25 22.70
N LYS A 596 -3.48 40.20 21.54
CA LYS A 596 -2.85 41.36 20.89
C LYS A 596 -3.83 42.22 20.10
N ALA A 597 -5.05 41.75 19.84
CA ALA A 597 -6.03 42.57 19.13
C ALA A 597 -6.42 43.81 19.94
N SER A 598 -6.33 44.97 19.33
CA SER A 598 -6.53 46.26 19.98
C SER A 598 -7.91 46.41 20.66
N ASN A 599 -8.91 45.70 20.20
CA ASN A 599 -10.28 45.68 20.72
C ASN A 599 -10.64 44.42 21.50
N TYR A 600 -9.67 43.53 21.83
CA TYR A 600 -9.92 42.26 22.51
C TYR A 600 -10.66 42.40 23.84
N SER A 601 -10.20 43.37 24.68
CA SER A 601 -10.78 43.59 26.02
C SER A 601 -12.22 44.11 26.00
N SER A 602 -12.67 44.64 24.88
CA SER A 602 -14.04 45.13 24.71
C SER A 602 -15.03 44.09 24.13
N LEU A 603 -14.55 42.89 23.83
CA LEU A 603 -15.39 41.83 23.27
C LEU A 603 -16.36 41.26 24.31
N PRO A 604 -17.55 40.80 23.89
CA PRO A 604 -18.45 40.01 24.72
C PRO A 604 -17.77 38.78 25.31
N GLY A 605 -18.03 38.47 26.60
CA GLY A 605 -17.37 37.39 27.33
C GLY A 605 -17.45 36.03 26.64
N TYR A 606 -18.55 35.69 26.02
CA TYR A 606 -18.74 34.42 25.31
C TYR A 606 -17.85 34.26 24.06
N LEU A 607 -17.34 35.35 23.47
CA LEU A 607 -16.42 35.30 22.34
C LEU A 607 -14.96 35.01 22.75
N ILE A 608 -14.63 35.17 24.05
CA ILE A 608 -13.25 35.08 24.57
C ILE A 608 -13.04 34.05 25.68
N ARG A 609 -14.11 33.42 26.17
CA ARG A 609 -14.08 32.43 27.27
C ARG A 609 -14.86 31.19 26.93
N TRP A 610 -14.50 30.07 27.54
CA TRP A 610 -15.38 28.90 27.59
C TRP A 610 -16.63 29.25 28.40
N SER A 611 -17.81 28.91 27.92
CA SER A 611 -19.09 29.05 28.63
C SER A 611 -19.22 28.02 29.73
#